data_7bd4bf1b9929bb8508fcf79ff1c5d8b2
#
_entry.id   7bd4bf1b9929bb8508fcf79ff1c5d8b2
#
_cell.length_a   1.000
_cell.length_b   1.000
_cell.length_c   1.000
_cell.angle_alpha   90.00
_cell.angle_beta   90.00
_cell.angle_gamma   90.00
#
_symmetry.space_group_name_H-M   'P 1'
#
loop_
_entity.id
_entity.type
_entity.pdbx_description
1 polymer ?
#
loop_
_entity_poly.entity_id
_entity_poly.type
_entity_poly.pdbx_seq_one_letter_code
_entity_poly.pdbx_strand_id
1 'polypeptide(L)'
;MRKKVRALFDQVVENGEKYRLIVGYTEDVKRFNYGFVHGSKTQIGNLIVGWNEDTKTIVAVPTVPDLSGCGDPTYYRREEILKAYRNKYPTDAFIIYPDRNGYIGINAYEWLDDEKLYVYLYQKEELEAFTAFFQNSFSTK
;
A
#
# COMPACT_ATOMS: atom_id res chain seq x y z
N MET A 1 -14.42 8.52 -5.41
CA MET A 1 -13.64 7.57 -4.58
C MET A 1 -12.16 7.92 -4.52
N ARG A 2 -11.56 8.30 -5.63
CA ARG A 2 -10.15 8.73 -5.65
C ARG A 2 -9.88 9.93 -4.73
N LYS A 3 -10.80 10.88 -4.66
CA LYS A 3 -10.67 12.05 -3.78
C LYS A 3 -10.68 11.64 -2.31
N LYS A 4 -11.48 10.65 -1.97
CA LYS A 4 -11.55 10.13 -0.60
C LYS A 4 -10.24 9.45 -0.20
N VAL A 5 -9.67 8.66 -1.09
CA VAL A 5 -8.37 8.02 -0.87
C VAL A 5 -7.29 9.08 -0.67
N ARG A 6 -7.26 10.09 -1.53
CA ARG A 6 -6.30 11.20 -1.42
C ARG A 6 -6.46 11.93 -0.08
N ALA A 7 -7.69 12.21 0.32
CA ALA A 7 -7.95 12.93 1.57
C ALA A 7 -7.46 12.16 2.79
N LEU A 8 -7.71 10.84 2.83
CA LEU A 8 -7.24 10.01 3.93
C LEU A 8 -5.72 9.98 4.00
N PHE A 9 -5.07 9.81 2.86
CA PHE A 9 -3.62 9.77 2.79
C PHE A 9 -3.01 11.07 3.27
N ASP A 10 -3.54 12.19 2.82
CA ASP A 10 -3.01 13.51 3.15
C ASP A 10 -3.22 13.89 4.62
N GLN A 11 -4.17 13.25 5.30
CA GLN A 11 -4.37 13.48 6.74
C GLN A 11 -3.21 12.98 7.59
N VAL A 12 -2.52 11.92 7.14
CA VAL A 12 -1.52 11.24 7.97
C VAL A 12 -0.11 11.28 7.38
N VAL A 13 0.03 11.66 6.13
CA VAL A 13 1.34 11.70 5.46
C VAL A 13 1.73 13.14 5.16
N GLU A 14 2.84 13.58 5.74
CA GLU A 14 3.38 14.91 5.48
C GLU A 14 3.79 15.02 4.02
N ASN A 15 3.39 16.13 3.36
CA ASN A 15 3.62 16.35 1.93
C ASN A 15 3.00 15.25 1.05
N GLY A 16 1.82 14.76 1.48
CA GLY A 16 1.14 13.67 0.78
C GLY A 16 0.88 13.96 -0.68
N GLU A 17 0.71 15.23 -1.05
CA GLU A 17 0.47 15.64 -2.44
C GLU A 17 1.62 15.29 -3.39
N LYS A 18 2.80 15.03 -2.87
CA LYS A 18 3.95 14.61 -3.67
C LYS A 18 3.96 13.13 -4.00
N TYR A 19 3.00 12.38 -3.48
CA TYR A 19 2.91 10.94 -3.67
C TYR A 19 1.80 10.60 -4.65
N ARG A 20 2.07 9.62 -5.50
CA ARG A 20 1.03 8.98 -6.30
C ARG A 20 0.45 7.85 -5.45
N LEU A 21 -0.82 7.53 -5.65
CA LEU A 21 -1.54 6.61 -4.78
C LEU A 21 -2.16 5.44 -5.54
N ILE A 22 -2.21 4.30 -4.86
CA ILE A 22 -2.98 3.14 -5.29
C ILE A 22 -3.51 2.44 -4.04
N VAL A 23 -4.69 1.85 -4.13
CA VAL A 23 -5.24 1.05 -3.03
C VAL A 23 -4.85 -0.40 -3.26
N GLY A 24 -4.40 -1.03 -2.21
CA GLY A 24 -4.01 -2.43 -2.25
C GLY A 24 -4.40 -3.13 -0.96
N TYR A 25 -3.80 -4.29 -0.73
CA TYR A 25 -4.05 -5.06 0.48
C TYR A 25 -2.81 -5.85 0.87
N THR A 26 -2.80 -6.29 2.11
CA THR A 26 -1.74 -7.15 2.63
C THR A 26 -2.35 -8.25 3.50
N GLU A 27 -1.68 -9.39 3.53
CA GLU A 27 -2.01 -10.46 4.47
C GLU A 27 -1.18 -10.32 5.75
N ASP A 28 -0.22 -9.41 5.77
CA ASP A 28 0.69 -9.19 6.89
C ASP A 28 0.17 -8.10 7.83
N VAL A 29 -1.09 -8.23 8.26
CA VAL A 29 -1.77 -7.18 9.05
C VAL A 29 -1.07 -6.87 10.37
N LYS A 30 -0.34 -7.82 10.93
CA LYS A 30 0.37 -7.63 12.20
C LYS A 30 1.52 -6.64 12.11
N ARG A 31 2.02 -6.39 10.89
CA ARG A 31 3.15 -5.49 10.67
C ARG A 31 2.73 -4.05 10.46
N PHE A 32 1.42 -3.81 10.40
CA PHE A 32 0.85 -2.48 10.21
C PHE A 32 -0.01 -2.12 11.43
N ASN A 33 -0.13 -0.84 11.69
CA ASN A 33 -0.93 -0.38 12.82
C ASN A 33 -2.41 -0.27 12.43
N TYR A 34 -3.17 -1.31 12.77
CA TYR A 34 -4.63 -1.35 12.59
C TYR A 34 -5.35 -1.17 13.93
N GLY A 35 -4.84 -0.26 14.77
CA GLY A 35 -5.38 -0.06 16.12
C GLY A 35 -6.86 0.28 16.20
N PHE A 36 -7.43 0.74 15.09
CA PHE A 36 -8.85 1.06 15.00
C PHE A 36 -9.71 -0.13 14.52
N VAL A 37 -9.06 -1.25 14.17
CA VAL A 37 -9.75 -2.45 13.70
C VAL A 37 -9.63 -3.51 14.79
N HIS A 38 -10.73 -3.70 15.53
CA HIS A 38 -10.75 -4.60 16.68
C HIS A 38 -11.46 -5.90 16.37
N GLY A 39 -10.97 -6.99 16.92
CA GLY A 39 -11.61 -8.29 16.90
C GLY A 39 -11.77 -8.90 15.51
N SER A 40 -11.09 -8.37 14.54
CA SER A 40 -11.15 -8.89 13.19
C SER A 40 -10.37 -10.17 13.07
N LYS A 41 -11.00 -11.20 12.52
CA LYS A 41 -10.33 -12.44 12.15
C LYS A 41 -9.88 -12.38 10.69
N THR A 42 -10.08 -11.26 10.06
CA THR A 42 -9.71 -11.04 8.65
C THR A 42 -8.20 -11.11 8.51
N GLN A 43 -7.75 -11.93 7.57
CA GLN A 43 -6.32 -12.07 7.28
C GLN A 43 -5.83 -10.99 6.31
N ILE A 44 -6.76 -10.27 5.67
CA ILE A 44 -6.45 -9.28 4.66
C ILE A 44 -6.73 -7.88 5.19
N GLY A 45 -5.73 -7.01 5.12
CA GLY A 45 -5.88 -5.61 5.49
C GLY A 45 -5.70 -4.71 4.28
N ASN A 46 -6.64 -3.78 4.08
CA ASN A 46 -6.54 -2.82 2.98
C ASN A 46 -5.54 -1.72 3.32
N LEU A 47 -4.85 -1.25 2.29
CA LEU A 47 -3.83 -0.22 2.39
C LEU A 47 -4.03 0.84 1.32
N ILE A 48 -3.73 2.09 1.66
CA ILE A 48 -3.44 3.10 0.65
C ILE A 48 -1.92 3.10 0.52
N VAL A 49 -1.42 2.85 -0.68
CA VAL A 49 0.01 2.82 -0.93
C VAL A 49 0.37 4.06 -1.73
N GLY A 50 1.26 4.86 -1.18
CA GLY A 50 1.79 6.03 -1.86
C GLY A 50 3.24 5.81 -2.26
N TRP A 51 3.65 6.40 -3.39
CA TRP A 51 5.04 6.34 -3.79
C TRP A 51 5.51 7.68 -4.32
N ASN A 52 6.78 7.96 -4.06
CA ASN A 52 7.45 9.18 -4.51
C ASN A 52 8.69 8.77 -5.29
N GLU A 53 8.71 9.08 -6.58
CA GLU A 53 9.82 8.70 -7.45
C GLU A 53 11.10 9.46 -7.13
N ASP A 54 10.98 10.71 -6.69
CA ASP A 54 12.14 11.55 -6.41
C ASP A 54 12.93 11.07 -5.19
N THR A 55 12.21 10.63 -4.16
CA THR A 55 12.84 10.16 -2.91
C THR A 55 12.94 8.64 -2.83
N LYS A 56 12.38 7.94 -3.81
CA LYS A 56 12.32 6.47 -3.84
C LYS A 56 11.75 5.92 -2.54
N THR A 57 10.59 6.45 -2.16
CA THR A 57 9.90 6.11 -0.92
C THR A 57 8.55 5.50 -1.23
N ILE A 58 8.19 4.46 -0.49
CA ILE A 58 6.85 3.88 -0.48
C ILE A 58 6.28 4.09 0.92
N VAL A 59 5.02 4.52 0.98
CA VAL A 59 4.30 4.71 2.24
C VAL A 59 3.06 3.84 2.21
N ALA A 60 2.87 3.02 3.23
CA ALA A 60 1.69 2.19 3.37
C ALA A 60 0.84 2.71 4.53
N VAL A 61 -0.41 3.03 4.24
CA VAL A 61 -1.36 3.55 5.22
C VAL A 61 -2.51 2.55 5.35
N PRO A 62 -2.62 1.86 6.50
CA PRO A 62 -3.72 0.91 6.70
C PRO A 62 -5.06 1.65 6.79
N THR A 63 -6.08 1.05 6.18
CA THR A 63 -7.42 1.64 6.16
C THR A 63 -8.46 0.63 6.60
N VAL A 64 -9.61 1.15 7.10
CA VAL A 64 -10.79 0.31 7.25
C VAL A 64 -11.33 -0.02 5.84
N PRO A 65 -12.01 -1.18 5.70
CA PRO A 65 -12.41 -1.65 4.36
C PRO A 65 -13.26 -0.69 3.55
N ASP A 66 -14.13 0.10 4.21
CA ASP A 66 -14.99 1.06 3.51
C ASP A 66 -14.31 2.42 3.27
N LEU A 67 -13.03 2.54 3.58
CA LEU A 67 -12.25 3.76 3.42
C LEU A 67 -12.80 4.94 4.24
N SER A 68 -13.42 4.65 5.38
CA SER A 68 -13.94 5.69 6.28
C SER A 68 -12.90 6.18 7.28
N GLY A 69 -11.77 5.51 7.39
CA GLY A 69 -10.71 5.89 8.31
C GLY A 69 -9.40 5.20 7.96
N CYS A 70 -8.33 5.65 8.58
CA CYS A 70 -7.00 5.08 8.35
C CYS A 70 -6.19 5.10 9.65
N GLY A 71 -5.13 4.28 9.66
CA GLY A 71 -4.17 4.22 10.76
C GLY A 71 -2.90 4.98 10.43
N ASP A 72 -1.84 4.65 11.15
CA ASP A 72 -0.56 5.33 11.02
C ASP A 72 0.21 4.87 9.78
N PRO A 73 0.91 5.80 9.10
CA PRO A 73 1.69 5.44 7.93
C PRO A 73 2.97 4.69 8.29
N THR A 74 3.37 3.77 7.42
CA THR A 74 4.66 3.10 7.50
C THR A 74 5.46 3.47 6.27
N TYR A 75 6.70 3.91 6.47
CA TYR A 75 7.56 4.43 5.42
C TYR A 75 8.64 3.41 5.07
N TYR A 76 8.84 3.19 3.77
CA TYR A 76 9.90 2.33 3.24
C TYR A 76 10.73 3.15 2.28
N ARG A 77 11.93 3.55 2.71
CA ARG A 77 12.85 4.30 1.86
C ARG A 77 13.86 3.34 1.25
N ARG A 78 14.07 3.48 -0.06
CA ARG A 78 14.92 2.55 -0.80
C ARG A 78 16.29 2.37 -0.18
N GLU A 79 16.91 3.44 0.32
CA GLU A 79 18.23 3.36 0.93
C GLU A 79 18.23 2.73 2.33
N GLU A 80 17.07 2.55 2.94
CA GLU A 80 16.98 2.01 4.30
C GLU A 80 16.52 0.56 4.36
N ILE A 81 15.94 0.05 3.28
CA ILE A 81 15.43 -1.32 3.27
C ILE A 81 16.52 -2.33 2.93
N LEU A 82 16.32 -3.57 3.35
CA LEU A 82 17.26 -4.64 3.08
C LEU A 82 17.17 -5.11 1.62
N LYS A 83 15.97 -5.40 1.16
CA LYS A 83 15.73 -5.77 -0.24
C LYS A 83 14.26 -5.63 -0.60
N ALA A 84 13.98 -5.57 -1.90
CA ALA A 84 12.63 -5.53 -2.42
C ALA A 84 12.60 -6.20 -3.79
N TYR A 85 11.51 -6.92 -4.08
CA TYR A 85 11.33 -7.55 -5.38
C TYR A 85 9.85 -7.85 -5.60
N ARG A 86 9.48 -8.02 -6.88
CA ARG A 86 8.14 -8.42 -7.26
C ARG A 86 8.07 -9.93 -7.35
N ASN A 87 7.13 -10.54 -6.63
CA ASN A 87 6.88 -11.96 -6.67
C ASN A 87 5.60 -12.19 -7.49
N LYS A 88 5.75 -12.80 -8.65
CA LYS A 88 4.61 -13.00 -9.55
C LYS A 88 3.82 -14.27 -9.30
N TYR A 89 4.39 -15.20 -8.52
CA TYR A 89 3.76 -16.50 -8.31
C TYR A 89 3.96 -16.94 -6.86
N PRO A 90 2.94 -17.52 -6.19
CA PRO A 90 1.57 -17.82 -6.69
C PRO A 90 0.66 -16.62 -6.78
N THR A 91 0.98 -15.52 -6.12
CA THR A 91 0.23 -14.27 -6.21
C THR A 91 1.19 -13.14 -6.57
N ASP A 92 0.69 -12.19 -7.37
CA ASP A 92 1.48 -11.05 -7.78
C ASP A 92 1.56 -10.07 -6.60
N ALA A 93 2.69 -10.06 -5.93
CA ALA A 93 2.90 -9.25 -4.74
C ALA A 93 4.21 -8.47 -4.84
N PHE A 94 4.21 -7.29 -4.23
CA PHE A 94 5.41 -6.47 -4.09
C PHE A 94 5.99 -6.73 -2.71
N ILE A 95 7.15 -7.36 -2.66
CA ILE A 95 7.75 -7.83 -1.41
C ILE A 95 8.83 -6.85 -0.96
N ILE A 96 8.76 -6.43 0.29
CA ILE A 96 9.74 -5.52 0.89
C ILE A 96 10.25 -6.12 2.19
N TYR A 97 11.57 -6.26 2.31
CA TYR A 97 12.24 -6.62 3.56
C TYR A 97 12.78 -5.34 4.17
N PRO A 98 12.09 -4.76 5.17
CA PRO A 98 12.62 -3.57 5.80
C PRO A 98 13.87 -3.85 6.62
N ASP A 99 13.96 -5.08 7.15
CA ASP A 99 15.10 -5.55 7.93
C ASP A 99 15.17 -7.07 7.86
N ARG A 100 15.95 -7.67 8.76
CA ARG A 100 16.14 -9.13 8.80
C ARG A 100 15.00 -9.90 9.47
N ASN A 101 14.07 -9.19 10.10
CA ASN A 101 13.02 -9.83 10.89
C ASN A 101 11.85 -10.34 10.04
N GLY A 102 11.86 -10.09 8.77
CA GLY A 102 10.85 -10.60 7.87
C GLY A 102 10.47 -9.61 6.79
N TYR A 103 9.47 -9.97 6.01
CA TYR A 103 9.07 -9.19 4.87
C TYR A 103 7.60 -8.80 4.96
N ILE A 104 7.23 -7.86 4.11
CA ILE A 104 5.86 -7.40 3.93
C ILE A 104 5.49 -7.62 2.48
N GLY A 105 4.32 -8.21 2.24
CA GLY A 105 3.79 -8.38 0.89
C GLY A 105 2.65 -7.41 0.67
N ILE A 106 2.73 -6.63 -0.41
CA ILE A 106 1.70 -5.69 -0.81
C ILE A 106 1.14 -6.15 -2.14
N ASN A 107 -0.19 -6.27 -2.20
CA ASN A 107 -0.90 -6.58 -3.43
C ASN A 107 -1.72 -5.35 -3.81
N ALA A 108 -1.65 -4.94 -5.06
CA ALA A 108 -2.39 -3.78 -5.52
C ALA A 108 -3.62 -4.23 -6.29
N TYR A 109 -4.74 -3.54 -6.08
CA TYR A 109 -5.96 -3.82 -6.82
C TYR A 109 -5.92 -3.15 -8.19
N GLU A 110 -6.16 -3.92 -9.24
CA GLU A 110 -6.48 -3.34 -10.54
C GLU A 110 -7.93 -2.85 -10.52
N TRP A 111 -8.78 -3.62 -9.87
CA TRP A 111 -10.20 -3.30 -9.75
C TRP A 111 -10.67 -3.63 -8.33
N LEU A 112 -11.26 -2.66 -7.67
CA LEU A 112 -11.89 -2.85 -6.37
C LEU A 112 -13.35 -2.44 -6.51
N ASP A 113 -14.24 -3.42 -6.41
CA ASP A 113 -15.68 -3.22 -6.59
C ASP A 113 -16.40 -3.96 -5.46
N ASP A 114 -16.80 -3.24 -4.44
CA ASP A 114 -17.46 -3.79 -3.27
C ASP A 114 -18.79 -3.07 -3.04
N GLU A 115 -19.87 -3.69 -3.46
CA GLU A 115 -21.22 -3.11 -3.33
C GLU A 115 -21.63 -2.93 -1.88
N LYS A 116 -21.22 -3.83 -1.00
CA LYS A 116 -21.60 -3.78 0.42
C LYS A 116 -20.96 -2.58 1.12
N LEU A 117 -19.77 -2.22 0.70
CA LEU A 117 -19.01 -1.14 1.31
C LEU A 117 -19.06 0.16 0.49
N TYR A 118 -19.73 0.11 -0.66
CA TYR A 118 -19.82 1.24 -1.60
C TYR A 118 -18.42 1.75 -2.01
N VAL A 119 -17.50 0.82 -2.26
CA VAL A 119 -16.16 1.15 -2.70
C VAL A 119 -15.96 0.70 -4.14
N TYR A 120 -15.67 1.65 -5.02
CA TYR A 120 -15.52 1.40 -6.45
C TYR A 120 -14.28 2.13 -6.95
N LEU A 121 -13.24 1.36 -7.30
CA LEU A 121 -11.99 1.91 -7.81
C LEU A 121 -11.52 1.08 -9.00
N TYR A 122 -11.18 1.76 -10.08
CA TYR A 122 -10.52 1.15 -11.22
C TYR A 122 -9.13 1.77 -11.33
N GLN A 123 -8.10 0.98 -11.16
CA GLN A 123 -6.74 1.46 -10.96
C GLN A 123 -5.73 0.87 -11.91
N LYS A 124 -6.13 0.55 -13.14
CA LYS A 124 -5.22 -0.05 -14.11
C LYS A 124 -4.01 0.84 -14.39
N GLU A 125 -4.23 2.13 -14.59
CA GLU A 125 -3.16 3.08 -14.87
C GLU A 125 -2.23 3.23 -13.67
N GLU A 126 -2.80 3.33 -12.48
CA GLU A 126 -2.03 3.43 -11.25
C GLU A 126 -1.21 2.17 -11.00
N LEU A 127 -1.78 1.00 -11.28
CA LEU A 127 -1.07 -0.27 -11.12
C LEU A 127 0.12 -0.36 -12.07
N GLU A 128 -0.07 0.03 -13.33
CA GLU A 128 1.01 0.06 -14.31
C GLU A 128 2.12 1.02 -13.87
N ALA A 129 1.75 2.21 -13.39
CA ALA A 129 2.70 3.21 -12.95
C ALA A 129 3.45 2.76 -11.68
N PHE A 130 2.75 2.18 -10.73
CA PHE A 130 3.37 1.67 -9.51
C PHE A 130 4.33 0.52 -9.82
N THR A 131 3.91 -0.39 -10.70
CA THR A 131 4.74 -1.52 -11.10
C THR A 131 6.03 -1.04 -11.76
N ALA A 132 5.93 -0.06 -12.66
CA ALA A 132 7.10 0.51 -13.31
C ALA A 132 8.04 1.18 -12.32
N PHE A 133 7.49 1.97 -11.40
CA PHE A 133 8.28 2.59 -10.34
C PHE A 133 8.99 1.54 -9.50
N PHE A 134 8.25 0.52 -9.05
CA PHE A 134 8.79 -0.51 -8.18
C PHE A 134 9.94 -1.26 -8.85
N GLN A 135 9.71 -1.71 -10.08
CA GLN A 135 10.72 -2.50 -10.80
C GLN A 135 11.94 -1.68 -11.20
N ASN A 136 11.75 -0.42 -11.57
CA ASN A 136 12.83 0.41 -12.11
C ASN A 136 13.59 1.20 -11.03
N SER A 137 12.92 1.58 -9.95
CA SER A 137 13.50 2.52 -8.99
C SER A 137 13.57 1.98 -7.57
N PHE A 138 12.78 0.97 -7.22
CA PHE A 138 12.69 0.50 -5.83
C PHE A 138 13.23 -0.92 -5.64
N SER A 139 13.00 -1.79 -6.58
CA SER A 139 13.42 -3.19 -6.50
C SER A 139 14.94 -3.32 -6.40
N THR A 140 15.39 -4.33 -5.65
CA THR A 140 16.82 -4.66 -5.53
C THR A 140 17.23 -5.75 -6.52
N LYS A 141 16.30 -6.23 -7.31
CA LYS A 141 16.56 -7.24 -8.35
C LYS A 141 16.13 -6.76 -9.71
#